data_2d9207a6fcdda6f4b2b8a8f81e6911a8
#
_entry.id   2d9207a6fcdda6f4b2b8a8f81e6911a8
#
_cell.length_a   1.000
_cell.length_b   1.000
_cell.length_c   1.000
_cell.angle_alpha   90.00
_cell.angle_beta   90.00
_cell.angle_gamma   90.00
#
_symmetry.space_group_name_H-M   'P 1'
#
loop_
_entity.id
_entity.type
_entity.pdbx_description
1 polymer ?
#
loop_
_entity_poly.entity_id
_entity_poly.type
_entity_poly.pdbx_seq_one_letter_code
_entity_poly.pdbx_strand_id
1 'polypeptide(L)'
;MQERILCYGDSNTYGYDAAVYFGGRFPEAQTWVGRLNADPELAAFQFINFGENGRCIPDDSWSLVELRETVQRFAPLRLITVMLGSNDLLSLRRPRIEAVAGKMDTLLTYLLHLPAVSENPSRLLLIAPPHTQITRMDPYLSAFDEAAAQFGLAYRQLADTYKVYFADAGSWDLPLAQDGVHLTEKAHEIFASEMKKILLNILRQPEEEDQL
;
A
#
# COMPACT_ATOMS: atom_id res chain seq x y z
N MET A 1 22.87 -11.43 3.66
CA MET A 1 22.30 -10.05 3.75
C MET A 1 20.82 -10.21 3.49
N GLN A 2 19.93 -9.57 4.25
CA GLN A 2 18.49 -9.64 3.99
C GLN A 2 18.14 -8.91 2.68
N GLU A 3 17.22 -9.47 1.90
CA GLU A 3 16.65 -8.81 0.74
C GLU A 3 15.65 -7.72 1.19
N ARG A 4 15.62 -6.59 0.50
CA ARG A 4 14.84 -5.44 0.92
C ARG A 4 13.49 -5.38 0.22
N ILE A 5 12.45 -5.08 1.00
CA ILE A 5 11.09 -4.84 0.53
C ILE A 5 10.68 -3.44 0.97
N LEU A 6 10.40 -2.56 0.01
CA LEU A 6 9.97 -1.18 0.29
C LEU A 6 8.44 -1.15 0.42
N CYS A 7 7.93 -0.78 1.59
CA CYS A 7 6.51 -0.60 1.84
C CYS A 7 6.15 0.89 1.70
N TYR A 8 5.80 1.32 0.49
CA TYR A 8 5.43 2.68 0.16
C TYR A 8 3.93 2.90 0.35
N GLY A 9 3.54 3.82 1.22
CA GLY A 9 2.14 4.04 1.53
C GLY A 9 1.87 5.30 2.34
N ASP A 10 0.63 5.41 2.81
CA ASP A 10 0.12 6.53 3.59
C ASP A 10 0.18 6.28 5.11
N SER A 11 -0.72 6.91 5.88
CA SER A 11 -0.85 6.78 7.32
C SER A 11 -1.12 5.35 7.79
N ASN A 12 -1.81 4.53 7.02
CA ASN A 12 -2.06 3.12 7.34
C ASN A 12 -0.79 2.25 7.18
N THR A 13 0.17 2.67 6.35
CA THR A 13 1.50 2.07 6.29
C THR A 13 2.42 2.63 7.38
N TYR A 14 2.36 3.95 7.60
CA TYR A 14 3.11 4.62 8.67
C TYR A 14 2.80 4.01 10.05
N GLY A 15 1.56 3.60 10.28
CA GLY A 15 1.07 3.11 11.56
C GLY A 15 0.52 4.24 12.42
N TYR A 16 -0.26 5.16 11.81
CA TYR A 16 -0.92 6.24 12.54
C TYR A 16 -1.92 5.69 13.54
N ASP A 17 -1.82 6.14 14.80
CA ASP A 17 -2.76 5.81 15.86
C ASP A 17 -3.76 6.95 16.05
N ALA A 18 -4.96 6.77 15.51
CA ALA A 18 -6.06 7.71 15.61
C ALA A 18 -6.72 7.74 17.00
N ALA A 19 -6.41 6.82 17.90
CA ALA A 19 -6.94 6.81 19.26
C ALA A 19 -6.22 7.83 20.18
N VAL A 20 -5.02 8.29 19.80
CA VAL A 20 -4.28 9.32 20.52
C VAL A 20 -4.83 10.70 20.16
N TYR A 21 -5.20 11.50 21.17
CA TYR A 21 -5.94 12.76 21.02
C TYR A 21 -5.35 13.77 20.02
N PHE A 22 -4.03 13.86 19.90
CA PHE A 22 -3.33 14.70 18.90
C PHE A 22 -2.73 13.88 17.75
N GLY A 23 -3.19 12.65 17.57
CA GLY A 23 -2.56 11.69 16.69
C GLY A 23 -1.29 11.12 17.29
N GLY A 24 -0.95 9.90 16.86
CA GLY A 24 0.22 9.20 17.34
C GLY A 24 0.74 8.25 16.27
N ARG A 25 1.71 7.45 16.67
CA ARG A 25 2.18 6.32 15.89
C ARG A 25 2.22 5.10 16.78
N PHE A 26 1.69 4.00 16.29
CA PHE A 26 1.90 2.71 16.97
C PHE A 26 3.41 2.42 17.09
N PRO A 27 3.86 1.79 18.18
CA PRO A 27 5.19 1.21 18.23
C PRO A 27 5.45 0.37 16.98
N GLU A 28 6.66 0.41 16.42
CA GLU A 28 6.99 -0.28 15.17
C GLU A 28 6.56 -1.75 15.18
N ALA A 29 6.78 -2.46 16.29
CA ALA A 29 6.39 -3.87 16.45
C ALA A 29 4.87 -4.12 16.38
N GLN A 30 4.04 -3.10 16.51
CA GLN A 30 2.58 -3.19 16.41
C GLN A 30 2.06 -2.84 15.01
N THR A 31 2.88 -2.17 14.17
CA THR A 31 2.52 -1.91 12.79
C THR A 31 2.55 -3.20 11.96
N TRP A 32 1.79 -3.25 10.85
CA TRP A 32 1.82 -4.41 9.97
C TRP A 32 3.21 -4.66 9.38
N VAL A 33 3.97 -3.61 9.07
CA VAL A 33 5.34 -3.72 8.55
C VAL A 33 6.28 -4.28 9.63
N GLY A 34 6.19 -3.78 10.86
CA GLY A 34 7.03 -4.27 11.96
C GLY A 34 6.70 -5.72 12.33
N ARG A 35 5.44 -6.13 12.24
CA ARG A 35 5.02 -7.52 12.45
C ARG A 35 5.57 -8.46 11.37
N LEU A 36 5.64 -8.02 10.10
CA LEU A 36 6.30 -8.80 9.04
C LEU A 36 7.80 -8.93 9.28
N ASN A 37 8.47 -7.87 9.75
CA ASN A 37 9.89 -7.92 10.13
C ASN A 37 10.18 -8.87 11.30
N ALA A 38 9.21 -9.08 12.20
CA ALA A 38 9.34 -9.99 13.34
C ALA A 38 8.99 -11.45 13.00
N ASP A 39 8.44 -11.72 11.80
CA ASP A 39 7.98 -13.05 11.42
C ASP A 39 9.15 -13.95 11.00
N PRO A 40 9.35 -15.11 11.66
CA PRO A 40 10.49 -15.99 11.38
C PRO A 40 10.47 -16.61 9.96
N GLU A 41 9.29 -16.76 9.33
CA GLU A 41 9.20 -17.27 7.95
C GLU A 41 9.63 -16.24 6.91
N LEU A 42 9.69 -14.97 7.31
CA LEU A 42 10.12 -13.84 6.47
C LEU A 42 11.49 -13.29 6.88
N ALA A 43 12.24 -14.00 7.73
CA ALA A 43 13.52 -13.56 8.28
C ALA A 43 14.62 -13.29 7.22
N ALA A 44 14.44 -13.81 5.99
CA ALA A 44 15.34 -13.52 4.86
C ALA A 44 15.15 -12.10 4.31
N PHE A 45 14.06 -11.41 4.67
CA PHE A 45 13.66 -10.12 4.12
C PHE A 45 13.69 -9.02 5.18
N GLN A 46 13.98 -7.79 4.73
CA GLN A 46 13.87 -6.56 5.52
C GLN A 46 12.76 -5.70 4.93
N PHE A 47 11.67 -5.52 5.66
CA PHE A 47 10.57 -4.65 5.28
C PHE A 47 10.85 -3.22 5.75
N ILE A 48 10.93 -2.29 4.80
CA ILE A 48 11.20 -0.87 5.04
C ILE A 48 9.87 -0.14 5.09
N ASN A 49 9.47 0.33 6.28
CA ASN A 49 8.27 1.13 6.43
C ASN A 49 8.52 2.54 5.87
N PHE A 50 7.99 2.83 4.71
CA PHE A 50 8.03 4.15 4.07
C PHE A 50 6.63 4.76 3.94
N GLY A 51 5.84 4.61 4.99
CA GLY A 51 4.53 5.25 5.15
C GLY A 51 4.68 6.71 5.59
N GLU A 52 3.75 7.56 5.15
CA GLU A 52 3.69 8.97 5.53
C GLU A 52 2.25 9.42 5.69
N ASN A 53 1.96 10.18 6.77
CA ASN A 53 0.61 10.67 7.02
C ASN A 53 0.14 11.61 5.91
N GLY A 54 -1.05 11.35 5.38
CA GLY A 54 -1.66 12.19 4.36
C GLY A 54 -1.09 12.01 2.95
N ARG A 55 -0.14 11.06 2.73
CA ARG A 55 0.42 10.85 1.39
C ARG A 55 -0.66 10.50 0.38
N CYS A 56 -0.73 11.28 -0.67
CA CYS A 56 -1.48 10.99 -1.89
C CYS A 56 -0.61 10.22 -2.91
N ILE A 57 -1.24 9.75 -3.97
CA ILE A 57 -0.54 9.15 -5.11
C ILE A 57 0.35 10.22 -5.74
N PRO A 58 1.68 9.99 -5.88
CA PRO A 58 2.58 10.91 -6.59
C PRO A 58 2.10 11.16 -8.03
N ASP A 59 1.81 12.41 -8.38
CA ASP A 59 1.31 12.80 -9.70
C ASP A 59 1.92 14.12 -10.22
N ASP A 60 2.80 14.74 -9.43
CA ASP A 60 3.57 15.92 -9.83
C ASP A 60 5.08 15.61 -9.90
N SER A 61 5.82 16.52 -10.55
CA SER A 61 7.26 16.31 -10.79
C SER A 61 8.09 16.19 -9.51
N TRP A 62 7.69 16.86 -8.43
CA TRP A 62 8.42 16.82 -7.17
C TRP A 62 8.22 15.48 -6.46
N SER A 63 6.98 15.07 -6.26
CA SER A 63 6.63 13.80 -5.61
C SER A 63 7.16 12.58 -6.37
N LEU A 64 7.18 12.63 -7.71
CA LEU A 64 7.77 11.58 -8.54
C LEU A 64 9.31 11.52 -8.42
N VAL A 65 9.99 12.68 -8.31
CA VAL A 65 11.44 12.73 -8.07
C VAL A 65 11.75 12.14 -6.70
N GLU A 66 11.02 12.53 -5.66
CA GLU A 66 11.19 11.99 -4.30
C GLU A 66 11.01 10.46 -4.25
N LEU A 67 9.99 9.95 -4.94
CA LEU A 67 9.77 8.51 -5.07
C LEU A 67 10.95 7.82 -5.76
N ARG A 68 11.45 8.37 -6.87
CA ARG A 68 12.62 7.83 -7.56
C ARG A 68 13.85 7.78 -6.66
N GLU A 69 14.14 8.88 -5.96
CA GLU A 69 15.28 8.96 -5.03
C GLU A 69 15.12 7.96 -3.88
N THR A 70 13.89 7.77 -3.40
CA THR A 70 13.59 6.76 -2.38
C THR A 70 13.86 5.35 -2.88
N VAL A 71 13.38 5.00 -4.07
CA VAL A 71 13.64 3.69 -4.69
C VAL A 71 15.15 3.47 -4.88
N GLN A 72 15.87 4.48 -5.38
CA GLN A 72 17.33 4.42 -5.57
C GLN A 72 18.07 4.24 -4.25
N ARG A 73 17.67 4.96 -3.19
CA ARG A 73 18.29 4.89 -1.86
C ARG A 73 18.24 3.48 -1.27
N PHE A 74 17.15 2.78 -1.48
CA PHE A 74 16.95 1.45 -0.89
C PHE A 74 17.31 0.30 -1.83
N ALA A 75 17.64 0.57 -3.10
CA ALA A 75 18.05 -0.45 -4.05
C ALA A 75 19.31 -1.22 -3.58
N PRO A 76 19.49 -2.49 -3.92
CA PRO A 76 18.56 -3.30 -4.69
C PRO A 76 17.32 -3.69 -3.88
N LEU A 77 16.16 -3.71 -4.53
CA LEU A 77 14.87 -4.07 -3.94
C LEU A 77 14.36 -5.39 -4.52
N ARG A 78 13.94 -6.29 -3.64
CA ARG A 78 13.25 -7.53 -4.04
C ARG A 78 11.80 -7.26 -4.44
N LEU A 79 11.14 -6.33 -3.73
CA LEU A 79 9.76 -5.97 -3.95
C LEU A 79 9.51 -4.52 -3.51
N ILE A 80 8.61 -3.84 -4.20
CA ILE A 80 8.02 -2.57 -3.79
C ILE A 80 6.52 -2.82 -3.63
N THR A 81 5.97 -2.56 -2.44
CA THR A 81 4.53 -2.55 -2.24
C THR A 81 4.02 -1.11 -2.28
N VAL A 82 2.91 -0.88 -2.96
CA VAL A 82 2.27 0.43 -3.06
C VAL A 82 0.84 0.34 -2.55
N MET A 83 0.55 1.05 -1.45
CA MET A 83 -0.79 1.17 -0.87
C MET A 83 -1.14 2.64 -0.69
N LEU A 84 -1.81 3.23 -1.66
CA LEU A 84 -2.21 4.64 -1.72
C LEU A 84 -3.58 4.77 -2.38
N GLY A 85 -4.18 5.95 -2.25
CA GLY A 85 -5.43 6.32 -2.92
C GLY A 85 -6.53 6.77 -1.96
N SER A 86 -6.49 6.35 -0.69
CA SER A 86 -7.49 6.77 0.31
C SER A 86 -7.49 8.30 0.48
N ASN A 87 -6.32 8.93 0.63
CA ASN A 87 -6.21 10.39 0.76
C ASN A 87 -6.64 11.12 -0.52
N ASP A 88 -6.31 10.56 -1.68
CA ASP A 88 -6.77 11.10 -2.97
C ASP A 88 -8.28 11.10 -3.04
N LEU A 89 -8.93 9.97 -2.72
CA LEU A 89 -10.38 9.85 -2.74
C LEU A 89 -11.04 10.83 -1.76
N LEU A 90 -10.56 10.87 -0.52
CA LEU A 90 -11.11 11.70 0.55
C LEU A 90 -10.91 13.21 0.30
N SER A 91 -9.95 13.61 -0.53
CA SER A 91 -9.72 15.01 -0.92
C SER A 91 -10.67 15.52 -2.01
N LEU A 92 -11.41 14.64 -2.69
CA LEU A 92 -12.30 15.03 -3.76
C LEU A 92 -13.59 15.65 -3.23
N ARG A 93 -14.11 16.70 -3.91
CA ARG A 93 -15.44 17.24 -3.61
C ARG A 93 -16.57 16.23 -3.90
N ARG A 94 -16.36 15.36 -4.88
CA ARG A 94 -17.23 14.25 -5.26
C ARG A 94 -16.35 13.03 -5.44
N PRO A 95 -16.50 12.01 -4.59
CA PRO A 95 -15.68 10.81 -4.68
C PRO A 95 -15.94 10.08 -6.00
N ARG A 96 -14.87 9.77 -6.73
CA ARG A 96 -14.90 9.01 -7.98
C ARG A 96 -13.66 8.15 -8.05
N ILE A 97 -13.85 6.86 -8.05
CA ILE A 97 -12.74 5.90 -8.07
C ILE A 97 -11.92 6.02 -9.36
N GLU A 98 -12.56 6.37 -10.49
CA GLU A 98 -11.87 6.49 -11.78
C GLU A 98 -10.81 7.58 -11.77
N ALA A 99 -11.05 8.67 -11.02
CA ALA A 99 -10.08 9.75 -10.90
C ALA A 99 -8.85 9.30 -10.11
N VAL A 100 -9.04 8.49 -9.07
CA VAL A 100 -7.94 7.93 -8.25
C VAL A 100 -7.21 6.84 -9.01
N ALA A 101 -7.95 5.95 -9.69
CA ALA A 101 -7.37 4.91 -10.53
C ALA A 101 -6.52 5.49 -11.67
N GLY A 102 -6.94 6.62 -12.28
CA GLY A 102 -6.15 7.31 -13.30
C GLY A 102 -4.81 7.84 -12.78
N LYS A 103 -4.76 8.33 -11.53
CA LYS A 103 -3.48 8.69 -10.90
C LYS A 103 -2.60 7.46 -10.64
N MET A 104 -3.20 6.36 -10.15
CA MET A 104 -2.46 5.11 -9.91
C MET A 104 -1.93 4.51 -11.22
N ASP A 105 -2.67 4.58 -12.31
CA ASP A 105 -2.24 4.20 -13.65
C ASP A 105 -0.97 4.96 -14.07
N THR A 106 -0.97 6.29 -13.87
CA THR A 106 0.20 7.14 -14.14
C THR A 106 1.39 6.75 -13.26
N LEU A 107 1.16 6.50 -11.96
CA LEU A 107 2.21 6.09 -11.03
C LEU A 107 2.81 4.73 -11.40
N LEU A 108 1.99 3.74 -11.74
CA LEU A 108 2.47 2.42 -12.16
C LEU A 108 3.30 2.51 -13.43
N THR A 109 2.84 3.29 -14.42
CA THR A 109 3.62 3.58 -15.63
C THR A 109 4.99 4.17 -15.27
N TYR A 110 5.04 5.15 -14.37
CA TYR A 110 6.29 5.74 -13.91
C TYR A 110 7.22 4.75 -13.22
N LEU A 111 6.70 3.96 -12.26
CA LEU A 111 7.48 2.98 -11.52
C LEU A 111 8.09 1.91 -12.43
N LEU A 112 7.34 1.43 -13.41
CA LEU A 112 7.80 0.43 -14.38
C LEU A 112 8.92 0.93 -15.29
N HIS A 113 9.09 2.25 -15.43
CA HIS A 113 10.22 2.84 -16.17
C HIS A 113 11.45 3.11 -15.29
N LEU A 114 11.36 2.92 -13.97
CA LEU A 114 12.53 3.06 -13.11
C LEU A 114 13.49 1.87 -13.31
N PRO A 115 14.83 2.12 -13.40
CA PRO A 115 15.80 1.04 -13.60
C PRO A 115 15.71 -0.10 -12.58
N ALA A 116 15.29 0.20 -11.34
CA ALA A 116 15.12 -0.79 -10.29
C ALA A 116 13.92 -1.75 -10.53
N VAL A 117 13.04 -1.44 -11.48
CA VAL A 117 11.79 -2.17 -11.74
C VAL A 117 11.63 -2.56 -13.20
N SER A 118 12.20 -1.79 -14.13
CA SER A 118 11.94 -1.88 -15.57
C SER A 118 12.20 -3.26 -16.19
N GLU A 119 13.14 -4.02 -15.63
CA GLU A 119 13.50 -5.37 -16.11
C GLU A 119 12.53 -6.45 -15.58
N ASN A 120 11.78 -6.17 -14.50
CA ASN A 120 10.91 -7.17 -13.90
C ASN A 120 9.68 -6.51 -13.21
N PRO A 121 8.50 -6.48 -13.86
CA PRO A 121 7.24 -6.00 -13.26
C PRO A 121 6.85 -6.74 -11.97
N SER A 122 7.29 -7.99 -11.81
CA SER A 122 7.05 -8.78 -10.59
C SER A 122 7.72 -8.19 -9.33
N ARG A 123 8.49 -7.11 -9.45
CA ARG A 123 8.98 -6.33 -8.32
C ARG A 123 7.96 -5.34 -7.76
N LEU A 124 6.75 -5.27 -8.31
CA LEU A 124 5.66 -4.43 -7.80
C LEU A 124 4.51 -5.26 -7.25
N LEU A 125 4.01 -4.87 -6.08
CA LEU A 125 2.77 -5.34 -5.49
C LEU A 125 1.86 -4.14 -5.25
N LEU A 126 0.80 -4.03 -6.04
CA LEU A 126 -0.25 -3.03 -5.84
C LEU A 126 -1.23 -3.54 -4.79
N ILE A 127 -1.46 -2.73 -3.75
CA ILE A 127 -2.39 -3.04 -2.67
C ILE A 127 -3.56 -2.07 -2.76
N ALA A 128 -4.77 -2.57 -3.02
CA ALA A 128 -5.98 -1.78 -2.85
C ALA A 128 -6.17 -1.45 -1.37
N PRO A 129 -6.40 -0.17 -1.00
CA PRO A 129 -6.56 0.23 0.39
C PRO A 129 -7.77 -0.45 1.06
N PRO A 130 -7.80 -0.52 2.41
CA PRO A 130 -8.99 -0.90 3.15
C PRO A 130 -10.18 -0.01 2.78
N HIS A 131 -11.40 -0.58 2.80
CA HIS A 131 -12.62 0.21 2.65
C HIS A 131 -12.78 1.18 3.81
N THR A 132 -13.13 2.43 3.52
CA THR A 132 -13.45 3.41 4.57
C THR A 132 -14.83 3.12 5.17
N GLN A 133 -15.08 3.67 6.36
CA GLN A 133 -16.34 3.58 7.10
C GLN A 133 -16.68 4.94 7.70
N ILE A 134 -16.40 6.03 6.97
CA ILE A 134 -16.59 7.41 7.45
C ILE A 134 -18.08 7.78 7.61
N THR A 135 -18.99 7.01 6.99
CA THR A 135 -20.43 7.11 7.24
C THR A 135 -20.78 6.95 8.74
N ARG A 136 -19.92 6.27 9.51
CA ARG A 136 -20.08 6.21 10.99
C ARG A 136 -19.95 7.56 11.66
N MET A 137 -19.17 8.47 11.09
CA MET A 137 -18.95 9.83 11.61
C MET A 137 -20.01 10.79 11.07
N ASP A 138 -20.32 10.68 9.78
CA ASP A 138 -21.30 11.51 9.09
C ASP A 138 -22.02 10.70 7.99
N PRO A 139 -23.34 10.44 8.16
CA PRO A 139 -24.13 9.71 7.16
C PRO A 139 -24.16 10.39 5.78
N TYR A 140 -23.89 11.69 5.68
CA TYR A 140 -23.82 12.39 4.38
C TYR A 140 -22.56 12.04 3.57
N LEU A 141 -21.62 11.32 4.15
CA LEU A 141 -20.37 10.90 3.51
C LEU A 141 -20.44 9.48 2.89
N SER A 142 -21.62 8.86 2.81
CA SER A 142 -21.79 7.49 2.28
C SER A 142 -21.20 7.29 0.88
N ALA A 143 -21.27 8.33 0.04
CA ALA A 143 -20.69 8.27 -1.32
C ALA A 143 -19.16 8.02 -1.32
N PHE A 144 -18.45 8.41 -0.26
CA PHE A 144 -17.01 8.11 -0.13
C PHE A 144 -16.79 6.64 0.20
N ASP A 145 -17.57 6.06 1.12
CA ASP A 145 -17.47 4.63 1.44
C ASP A 145 -17.87 3.76 0.24
N GLU A 146 -18.92 4.18 -0.51
CA GLU A 146 -19.34 3.51 -1.75
C GLU A 146 -18.24 3.55 -2.83
N ALA A 147 -17.54 4.68 -2.96
CA ALA A 147 -16.41 4.80 -3.88
C ALA A 147 -15.19 4.01 -3.40
N ALA A 148 -14.88 4.04 -2.10
CA ALA A 148 -13.78 3.27 -1.52
C ALA A 148 -13.98 1.76 -1.70
N ALA A 149 -15.22 1.26 -1.67
CA ALA A 149 -15.52 -0.14 -1.94
C ALA A 149 -15.16 -0.60 -3.37
N GLN A 150 -14.87 0.33 -4.27
CA GLN A 150 -14.50 0.02 -5.66
C GLN A 150 -12.98 -0.09 -5.87
N PHE A 151 -12.14 0.22 -4.86
CA PHE A 151 -10.68 0.12 -4.99
C PHE A 151 -10.23 -1.27 -5.45
N GLY A 152 -10.79 -2.33 -4.85
CA GLY A 152 -10.42 -3.71 -5.18
C GLY A 152 -10.56 -4.02 -6.66
N LEU A 153 -11.72 -3.68 -7.27
CA LEU A 153 -11.97 -3.89 -8.69
C LEU A 153 -11.07 -3.01 -9.56
N ALA A 154 -11.00 -1.71 -9.27
CA ALA A 154 -10.25 -0.76 -10.09
C ALA A 154 -8.75 -1.08 -10.10
N TYR A 155 -8.17 -1.40 -8.93
CA TYR A 155 -6.74 -1.71 -8.83
C TYR A 155 -6.40 -3.11 -9.35
N ARG A 156 -7.32 -4.07 -9.27
CA ARG A 156 -7.17 -5.36 -9.94
C ARG A 156 -7.00 -5.18 -11.45
N GLN A 157 -7.84 -4.36 -12.07
CA GLN A 157 -7.75 -4.08 -13.51
C GLN A 157 -6.40 -3.47 -13.90
N LEU A 158 -5.88 -2.55 -13.08
CA LEU A 158 -4.54 -1.98 -13.29
C LEU A 158 -3.45 -3.05 -13.13
N ALA A 159 -3.51 -3.84 -12.07
CA ALA A 159 -2.54 -4.90 -11.83
C ALA A 159 -2.50 -5.92 -12.98
N ASP A 160 -3.65 -6.31 -13.51
CA ASP A 160 -3.77 -7.22 -14.65
C ASP A 160 -3.20 -6.59 -15.94
N THR A 161 -3.43 -5.28 -16.13
CA THR A 161 -2.90 -4.52 -17.28
C THR A 161 -1.38 -4.45 -17.26
N TYR A 162 -0.81 -4.13 -16.10
CA TYR A 162 0.63 -3.93 -15.94
C TYR A 162 1.40 -5.20 -15.55
N LYS A 163 0.72 -6.33 -15.37
CA LYS A 163 1.32 -7.61 -14.95
C LYS A 163 2.08 -7.52 -13.63
N VAL A 164 1.58 -6.70 -12.71
CA VAL A 164 2.11 -6.58 -11.35
C VAL A 164 1.29 -7.43 -10.38
N TYR A 165 1.89 -7.79 -9.23
CA TYR A 165 1.15 -8.48 -8.18
C TYR A 165 0.06 -7.59 -7.59
N PHE A 166 -0.97 -8.22 -7.03
CA PHE A 166 -2.12 -7.55 -6.46
C PHE A 166 -2.54 -8.13 -5.12
N ALA A 167 -2.93 -7.24 -4.20
CA ALA A 167 -3.61 -7.58 -2.96
C ALA A 167 -4.81 -6.64 -2.75
N ASP A 168 -5.91 -7.17 -2.21
CA ASP A 168 -7.11 -6.38 -1.93
C ASP A 168 -7.35 -6.32 -0.42
N ALA A 169 -6.82 -5.27 0.23
CA ALA A 169 -7.03 -5.07 1.66
C ALA A 169 -8.48 -4.67 2.00
N GLY A 170 -9.25 -4.20 1.01
CA GLY A 170 -10.67 -3.95 1.17
C GLY A 170 -11.49 -5.22 1.40
N SER A 171 -10.99 -6.38 0.97
CA SER A 171 -11.64 -7.68 1.18
C SER A 171 -11.33 -8.31 2.54
N TRP A 172 -10.43 -7.73 3.33
CA TRP A 172 -10.06 -8.26 4.65
C TRP A 172 -10.96 -7.66 5.74
N ASP A 173 -11.25 -8.44 6.77
CA ASP A 173 -12.04 -7.96 7.92
C ASP A 173 -11.17 -7.11 8.87
N LEU A 174 -10.93 -5.87 8.47
CA LEU A 174 -10.04 -4.94 9.16
C LEU A 174 -10.86 -3.98 10.05
N PRO A 175 -10.79 -4.08 11.39
CA PRO A 175 -11.44 -3.12 12.27
C PRO A 175 -10.74 -1.76 12.15
N LEU A 176 -11.51 -0.74 11.74
CA LEU A 176 -11.03 0.64 11.66
C LEU A 176 -11.23 1.39 12.97
N ALA A 177 -10.40 2.40 13.18
CA ALA A 177 -10.54 3.36 14.27
C ALA A 177 -11.87 4.14 14.18
N GLN A 178 -12.16 4.98 15.16
CA GLN A 178 -13.41 5.73 15.23
C GLN A 178 -13.62 6.64 14.01
N ASP A 179 -12.54 7.15 13.43
CA ASP A 179 -12.60 8.00 12.24
C ASP A 179 -13.02 7.27 10.95
N GLY A 180 -13.10 5.94 10.98
CA GLY A 180 -13.52 5.12 9.85
C GLY A 180 -12.49 5.04 8.70
N VAL A 181 -11.23 5.42 8.95
CA VAL A 181 -10.15 5.44 7.94
C VAL A 181 -8.92 4.67 8.40
N HIS A 182 -8.48 4.90 9.64
CA HIS A 182 -7.22 4.35 10.12
C HIS A 182 -7.37 2.96 10.75
N LEU A 183 -6.33 2.15 10.54
CA LEU A 183 -6.25 0.82 11.10
C LEU A 183 -6.10 0.88 12.63
N THR A 184 -6.83 0.01 13.34
CA THR A 184 -6.55 -0.26 14.76
C THR A 184 -5.34 -1.17 14.91
N GLU A 185 -4.80 -1.31 16.12
CA GLU A 185 -3.74 -2.30 16.40
C GLU A 185 -4.15 -3.71 15.95
N LYS A 186 -5.41 -4.10 16.19
CA LYS A 186 -5.93 -5.40 15.76
C LYS A 186 -5.99 -5.52 14.23
N ALA A 187 -6.33 -4.43 13.54
CA ALA A 187 -6.31 -4.42 12.09
C ALA A 187 -4.88 -4.55 11.53
N HIS A 188 -3.88 -3.93 12.16
CA HIS A 188 -2.48 -4.13 11.79
C HIS A 188 -2.03 -5.60 11.94
N GLU A 189 -2.50 -6.31 12.96
CA GLU A 189 -2.24 -7.74 13.14
C GLU A 189 -2.85 -8.57 12.02
N ILE A 190 -4.14 -8.34 11.70
CA ILE A 190 -4.85 -9.03 10.61
C ILE A 190 -4.18 -8.72 9.27
N PHE A 191 -3.89 -7.45 9.01
CA PHE A 191 -3.22 -7.00 7.78
C PHE A 191 -1.87 -7.72 7.58
N ALA A 192 -1.05 -7.79 8.63
CA ALA A 192 0.23 -8.49 8.57
C ALA A 192 0.04 -9.99 8.26
N SER A 193 -0.97 -10.64 8.86
CA SER A 193 -1.28 -12.04 8.63
C SER A 193 -1.71 -12.31 7.18
N GLU A 194 -2.59 -11.47 6.61
CA GLU A 194 -3.03 -11.62 5.22
C GLU A 194 -1.90 -11.31 4.23
N MET A 195 -1.14 -10.23 4.48
CA MET A 195 0.03 -9.90 3.68
C MET A 195 1.10 -10.99 3.70
N LYS A 196 1.35 -11.62 4.85
CA LYS A 196 2.29 -12.75 4.93
C LYS A 196 1.93 -13.86 3.94
N LYS A 197 0.65 -14.25 3.86
CA LYS A 197 0.20 -15.31 2.95
C LYS A 197 0.53 -14.96 1.49
N ILE A 198 0.27 -13.71 1.10
CA ILE A 198 0.53 -13.20 -0.24
C ILE A 198 2.05 -13.16 -0.51
N LEU A 199 2.81 -12.58 0.42
CA LEU A 199 4.26 -12.45 0.30
C LEU A 199 4.97 -13.80 0.19
N LEU A 200 4.58 -14.79 0.98
CA LEU A 200 5.14 -16.14 0.90
C LEU A 200 4.91 -16.77 -0.49
N ASN A 201 3.78 -16.51 -1.13
CA ASN A 201 3.50 -16.98 -2.48
C ASN A 201 4.36 -16.24 -3.53
N ILE A 202 4.54 -14.92 -3.38
CA ILE A 202 5.34 -14.10 -4.30
C ILE A 202 6.84 -14.42 -4.16
N LEU A 203 7.34 -14.42 -2.92
CA LEU A 203 8.78 -14.46 -2.63
C LEU A 203 9.38 -15.86 -2.76
N ARG A 204 8.56 -16.93 -2.75
CA ARG A 204 9.00 -18.31 -3.00
C ARG A 204 9.12 -18.64 -4.48
N GLN A 205 8.58 -17.82 -5.39
CA GLN A 205 8.78 -18.00 -6.81
C GLN A 205 10.25 -17.67 -7.13
N PRO A 206 11.00 -18.57 -7.78
CA PRO A 206 12.32 -18.22 -8.28
C PRO A 206 12.16 -17.02 -9.22
N GLU A 207 13.12 -16.08 -9.16
CA GLU A 207 13.23 -15.10 -10.24
C GLU A 207 13.32 -15.92 -11.54
N GLU A 208 12.46 -15.64 -12.52
CA GLU A 208 12.62 -16.24 -13.84
C GLU A 208 14.00 -15.79 -14.32
N GLU A 209 14.98 -16.69 -14.21
CA GLU A 209 16.27 -16.48 -14.84
C GLU A 209 15.99 -16.33 -16.32
N ASP A 210 16.40 -15.19 -16.89
CA ASP A 210 16.41 -14.94 -18.32
C ASP A 210 16.90 -16.18 -19.05
N GLN A 211 15.98 -16.91 -19.65
CA GLN A 211 16.35 -17.87 -20.70
C GLN A 211 16.64 -17.03 -21.96
N LEU A 212 17.90 -16.59 -22.03
CA LEU A 212 18.53 -16.17 -23.29
C LEU A 212 18.63 -17.31 -24.29
#